data_0208f84b251f306b2d9b0d73922883d4
#
_entry.id   0208f84b251f306b2d9b0d73922883d4
#
_cell.length_a   1.000
_cell.length_b   1.000
_cell.length_c   1.000
_cell.angle_alpha   90.00
_cell.angle_beta   90.00
_cell.angle_gamma   90.00
#
_symmetry.space_group_name_H-M   'P 1'
#
loop_
_entity.id
_entity.type
_entity.pdbx_description
1 polymer ?
#
loop_
_entity_poly.entity_id
_entity_poly.type
_entity_poly.pdbx_seq_one_letter_code
_entity_poly.pdbx_strand_id
1 'polypeptide(L)'
;MSLTSSGKGKGKGRGKVGDDSGDCCGIKCSVVDPTNKFDDAPYVPHVAQGALGTKTMPVSAMHQNGVREYDAHSLYGFMESIATHEAVQVATGERPFILSRSTFPGSGVHTAHWTGDNAANWDNLAASITTMNTLSLFGMPMTGADICGFGDDTTSELCARWIEVGAFSPFSRNHNSINQMPQELYRWDIVAEASRSVLSLRYRLLPHLYTLMYRASSEGRTVMNGLWVHFPTDRDALAAEGQYMWADSVLFTPVLLEGATQVSGHFPEGVWYSLFDDSIITGPQSVTLDTPLTATNAHVRGGTVLPTQQYATTTAAVKRSPYTLVVAADANQEASGMLYQDDGVSVAEIRENPETYRVMKFDFADKTFTSTADNHGYSENNENIEQIEFWGVTGVSESCVAELNVADNVNSVAATFDSSSGKLTVVLGKDFVKISDDFKLTLSCA
;
A
#
# COMPACT_ATOMS: atom_id res chain seq x y z
N MET A 1 28.44 22.17 2.77
CA MET A 1 29.87 21.82 2.71
C MET A 1 30.08 20.88 1.52
N SER A 2 30.79 21.39 0.53
CA SER A 2 31.12 20.68 -0.72
C SER A 2 32.30 19.75 -0.46
N LEU A 3 32.18 18.47 -0.77
CA LEU A 3 33.30 17.56 -0.89
C LEU A 3 33.35 17.00 -2.32
N THR A 4 34.15 17.67 -3.15
CA THR A 4 34.66 17.13 -4.40
C THR A 4 35.91 16.29 -4.09
N SER A 5 35.95 15.05 -4.51
CA SER A 5 37.21 14.36 -4.76
C SER A 5 37.12 13.49 -6.00
N SER A 6 37.79 13.92 -7.02
CA SER A 6 38.14 13.16 -8.22
C SER A 6 39.27 12.18 -7.90
N GLY A 7 39.10 10.92 -8.28
CA GLY A 7 40.15 9.92 -8.23
C GLY A 7 39.91 8.79 -9.20
N LYS A 8 40.36 8.95 -10.46
CA LYS A 8 40.47 7.86 -11.44
C LYS A 8 41.60 6.95 -11.03
N GLY A 9 41.30 5.69 -10.71
CA GLY A 9 42.31 4.63 -10.57
C GLY A 9 41.88 3.37 -11.30
N LYS A 10 42.35 3.17 -12.53
CA LYS A 10 42.33 1.90 -13.22
C LYS A 10 43.34 0.97 -12.55
N GLY A 11 42.88 -0.14 -12.00
CA GLY A 11 43.74 -1.21 -11.48
C GLY A 11 43.13 -2.56 -11.77
N LYS A 12 43.45 -3.17 -12.89
CA LYS A 12 43.36 -4.64 -13.10
C LYS A 12 44.36 -5.31 -12.20
N GLY A 13 43.92 -6.07 -11.23
CA GLY A 13 44.79 -6.94 -10.43
C GLY A 13 43.99 -8.17 -10.00
N ARG A 14 44.14 -9.29 -10.71
CA ARG A 14 43.86 -10.62 -10.18
C ARG A 14 44.84 -10.85 -9.03
N GLY A 15 44.43 -10.56 -7.81
CA GLY A 15 45.17 -10.96 -6.62
C GLY A 15 44.96 -12.43 -6.35
N LYS A 16 46.04 -13.17 -6.32
CA LYS A 16 46.13 -14.52 -5.75
C LYS A 16 45.65 -14.47 -4.31
N VAL A 17 44.85 -15.46 -3.91
CA VAL A 17 44.60 -15.79 -2.51
C VAL A 17 45.93 -15.95 -1.82
N GLY A 18 46.33 -14.99 -1.02
CA GLY A 18 47.52 -15.02 -0.19
C GLY A 18 47.17 -15.57 1.17
N ASP A 19 48.08 -16.39 1.61
CA ASP A 19 48.17 -17.09 2.86
C ASP A 19 47.94 -16.21 4.09
N ASP A 20 47.25 -16.77 5.05
CA ASP A 20 46.76 -16.09 6.26
C ASP A 20 47.75 -16.14 7.40
N SER A 21 48.09 -15.00 7.92
CA SER A 21 48.36 -14.88 9.34
C SER A 21 47.92 -13.52 9.86
N GLY A 22 46.81 -13.51 10.57
CA GLY A 22 46.50 -12.48 11.56
C GLY A 22 46.00 -11.15 11.05
N ASP A 23 44.97 -10.65 11.70
CA ASP A 23 44.31 -9.36 11.60
C ASP A 23 43.33 -9.17 10.44
N CYS A 24 42.24 -9.91 10.52
CA CYS A 24 41.06 -9.60 9.78
C CYS A 24 40.27 -8.50 10.48
N CYS A 25 40.58 -7.23 10.19
CA CYS A 25 39.84 -6.06 10.63
C CYS A 25 39.01 -5.49 9.48
N GLY A 26 38.03 -6.24 8.93
CA GLY A 26 37.17 -5.71 7.88
C GLY A 26 36.07 -6.66 7.44
N ILE A 27 35.02 -6.09 6.92
CA ILE A 27 33.76 -6.71 6.43
C ILE A 27 33.97 -7.81 5.37
N LYS A 28 35.22 -7.99 4.87
CA LYS A 28 35.55 -8.97 3.84
C LYS A 28 36.14 -10.28 4.40
N CYS A 29 36.31 -10.37 5.70
CA CYS A 29 36.87 -11.53 6.35
C CYS A 29 35.78 -12.42 6.90
N SER A 30 35.47 -13.50 6.23
CA SER A 30 34.77 -14.62 6.84
C SER A 30 35.78 -15.49 7.57
N VAL A 31 35.98 -15.28 8.87
CA VAL A 31 36.67 -16.25 9.70
C VAL A 31 35.65 -17.29 10.11
N VAL A 32 35.61 -18.38 9.39
CA VAL A 32 34.92 -19.60 9.81
C VAL A 32 35.94 -20.44 10.54
N ASP A 33 35.83 -20.51 11.86
CA ASP A 33 36.54 -21.52 12.64
C ASP A 33 35.76 -22.82 12.57
N PRO A 34 36.21 -23.82 11.80
CA PRO A 34 35.49 -25.09 11.62
C PRO A 34 35.39 -25.90 12.93
N THR A 35 36.11 -25.50 13.97
CA THR A 35 36.03 -26.13 15.29
C THR A 35 35.00 -25.46 16.20
N ASN A 36 34.50 -24.28 15.80
CA ASN A 36 33.49 -23.53 16.53
C ASN A 36 32.09 -23.80 15.99
N LYS A 37 31.29 -24.49 16.77
CA LYS A 37 29.88 -24.85 16.41
C LYS A 37 28.98 -23.67 16.01
N PHE A 38 29.36 -22.45 16.33
CA PHE A 38 28.59 -21.27 15.95
C PHE A 38 28.99 -20.76 14.56
N ASP A 39 30.27 -20.88 14.17
CA ASP A 39 30.73 -20.48 12.85
C ASP A 39 30.37 -21.53 11.79
N ASP A 40 30.20 -22.80 12.18
CA ASP A 40 29.71 -23.90 11.34
C ASP A 40 28.24 -24.23 11.77
N ALA A 41 27.33 -23.32 11.50
CA ALA A 41 25.91 -23.48 11.86
C ALA A 41 25.27 -24.67 11.08
N PRO A 42 24.44 -25.51 11.74
CA PRO A 42 23.83 -26.68 11.11
C PRO A 42 22.82 -26.34 10.00
N TYR A 43 22.40 -25.11 9.92
CA TYR A 43 21.49 -24.59 8.90
C TYR A 43 21.93 -23.21 8.42
N VAL A 44 22.02 -23.04 7.10
CA VAL A 44 22.30 -21.77 6.44
C VAL A 44 21.11 -21.44 5.53
N PRO A 45 20.48 -20.26 5.65
CA PRO A 45 19.36 -19.87 4.78
C PRO A 45 19.77 -19.92 3.30
N HIS A 46 18.84 -20.34 2.43
CA HIS A 46 19.09 -20.50 0.97
C HIS A 46 19.54 -19.21 0.28
N VAL A 47 19.20 -18.05 0.84
CA VAL A 47 19.60 -16.73 0.32
C VAL A 47 21.01 -16.31 0.74
N ALA A 48 21.63 -17.02 1.71
CA ALA A 48 22.99 -16.74 2.14
C ALA A 48 23.99 -17.22 1.08
N GLN A 49 24.92 -16.34 0.71
CA GLN A 49 26.04 -16.68 -0.18
C GLN A 49 27.22 -17.20 0.63
N GLY A 50 27.13 -18.42 1.13
CA GLY A 50 28.16 -19.05 1.97
C GLY A 50 27.70 -19.18 3.43
N ALA A 51 28.65 -19.22 4.38
CA ALA A 51 28.38 -19.31 5.80
C ALA A 51 27.67 -18.02 6.32
N LEU A 52 26.94 -18.12 7.44
CA LEU A 52 26.25 -16.99 8.06
C LEU A 52 27.17 -15.78 8.34
N GLY A 53 28.44 -16.03 8.67
CA GLY A 53 29.45 -14.99 8.89
C GLY A 53 29.98 -14.31 7.61
N THR A 54 29.52 -14.71 6.39
CA THR A 54 30.03 -14.15 5.14
C THR A 54 29.59 -12.67 5.03
N LYS A 55 30.58 -11.76 4.84
CA LYS A 55 30.37 -10.29 4.75
C LYS A 55 29.80 -9.63 6.02
N THR A 56 29.96 -10.26 7.16
CA THR A 56 29.58 -9.71 8.46
C THR A 56 30.63 -10.08 9.53
N MET A 57 30.36 -9.74 10.79
CA MET A 57 31.19 -10.21 11.90
C MET A 57 31.12 -11.74 12.04
N PRO A 58 32.18 -12.40 12.54
CA PRO A 58 32.11 -13.82 12.87
C PRO A 58 30.92 -14.05 13.84
N VAL A 59 30.07 -15.03 13.52
CA VAL A 59 28.86 -15.28 14.33
C VAL A 59 29.18 -15.82 15.73
N SER A 60 30.40 -16.30 15.94
CA SER A 60 30.97 -16.66 17.25
C SER A 60 31.38 -15.46 18.11
N ALA A 61 31.50 -14.25 17.53
CA ALA A 61 31.91 -13.05 18.25
C ALA A 61 30.91 -12.69 19.37
N MET A 62 31.43 -12.09 20.43
CA MET A 62 30.67 -11.68 21.60
C MET A 62 30.53 -10.16 21.63
N HIS A 63 29.28 -9.66 21.72
CA HIS A 63 29.00 -8.26 21.96
C HIS A 63 29.34 -7.85 23.40
N GLN A 64 29.53 -6.54 23.63
CA GLN A 64 29.88 -6.00 24.94
C GLN A 64 28.88 -6.41 26.05
N ASN A 65 27.62 -6.55 25.71
CA ASN A 65 26.55 -6.96 26.63
C ASN A 65 26.49 -8.48 26.88
N GLY A 66 27.41 -9.26 26.33
CA GLY A 66 27.47 -10.71 26.49
C GLY A 66 26.57 -11.50 25.53
N VAL A 67 25.87 -10.83 24.61
CA VAL A 67 25.12 -11.50 23.55
C VAL A 67 26.06 -11.92 22.43
N ARG A 68 25.88 -13.11 21.89
CA ARG A 68 26.69 -13.60 20.76
C ARG A 68 26.10 -13.10 19.43
N GLU A 69 26.96 -12.79 18.44
CA GLU A 69 26.51 -12.40 17.11
C GLU A 69 25.58 -13.46 16.47
N TYR A 70 25.81 -14.75 16.74
CA TYR A 70 24.92 -15.82 16.31
C TYR A 70 23.46 -15.59 16.71
N ASP A 71 23.22 -15.07 17.90
CA ASP A 71 21.89 -14.79 18.45
C ASP A 71 21.36 -13.39 18.02
N ALA A 72 22.26 -12.48 17.63
CA ALA A 72 21.94 -11.10 17.28
C ALA A 72 21.98 -10.81 15.77
N HIS A 73 22.53 -11.71 14.97
CA HIS A 73 22.81 -11.53 13.53
C HIS A 73 21.61 -10.97 12.75
N SER A 74 20.42 -11.53 12.93
CA SER A 74 19.21 -11.09 12.24
C SER A 74 18.60 -9.80 12.79
N LEU A 75 19.10 -9.28 13.92
CA LEU A 75 18.58 -8.08 14.59
C LEU A 75 19.34 -6.80 14.21
N TYR A 76 20.44 -6.89 13.46
CA TYR A 76 21.30 -5.74 13.18
C TYR A 76 20.50 -4.58 12.52
N GLY A 77 19.83 -4.83 11.40
CA GLY A 77 19.05 -3.81 10.70
C GLY A 77 17.85 -3.32 11.50
N PHE A 78 17.25 -4.16 12.34
CA PHE A 78 16.21 -3.76 13.26
C PHE A 78 16.72 -2.75 14.30
N MET A 79 17.84 -3.04 14.95
CA MET A 79 18.46 -2.13 15.93
C MET A 79 18.93 -0.83 15.30
N GLU A 80 19.49 -0.88 14.08
CA GLU A 80 19.85 0.31 13.31
C GLU A 80 18.64 1.16 12.96
N SER A 81 17.52 0.53 12.61
CA SER A 81 16.25 1.23 12.31
C SER A 81 15.72 1.99 13.53
N ILE A 82 15.80 1.44 14.74
CA ILE A 82 15.41 2.11 15.98
C ILE A 82 16.26 3.37 16.19
N ALA A 83 17.59 3.23 16.16
CA ALA A 83 18.50 4.35 16.35
C ALA A 83 18.36 5.44 15.29
N THR A 84 18.14 5.03 14.03
CA THR A 84 17.95 5.96 12.90
C THR A 84 16.63 6.70 13.02
N HIS A 85 15.56 6.01 13.42
CA HIS A 85 14.25 6.61 13.67
C HIS A 85 14.34 7.75 14.71
N GLU A 86 14.94 7.47 15.85
CA GLU A 86 15.16 8.47 16.90
C GLU A 86 16.03 9.64 16.42
N ALA A 87 17.12 9.35 15.69
CA ALA A 87 18.02 10.38 15.19
C ALA A 87 17.33 11.31 14.16
N VAL A 88 16.54 10.77 13.24
CA VAL A 88 15.79 11.56 12.24
C VAL A 88 14.73 12.42 12.95
N GLN A 89 13.98 11.84 13.90
CA GLN A 89 13.00 12.59 14.67
C GLN A 89 13.62 13.77 15.42
N VAL A 90 14.76 13.56 16.07
CA VAL A 90 15.48 14.63 16.78
C VAL A 90 16.00 15.70 15.80
N ALA A 91 16.47 15.29 14.63
CA ALA A 91 17.05 16.20 13.65
C ALA A 91 16.01 17.06 12.92
N THR A 92 14.82 16.52 12.66
CA THR A 92 13.76 17.21 11.90
C THR A 92 12.69 17.83 12.78
N GLY A 93 12.45 17.29 13.97
CA GLY A 93 11.30 17.61 14.81
C GLY A 93 9.97 17.09 14.25
N GLU A 94 10.02 16.27 13.21
CA GLU A 94 8.86 15.76 12.47
C GLU A 94 8.80 14.22 12.53
N ARG A 95 7.66 13.63 12.15
CA ARG A 95 7.46 12.19 12.01
C ARG A 95 8.47 11.62 11.01
N PRO A 96 9.37 10.72 11.43
CA PRO A 96 10.43 10.21 10.56
C PRO A 96 9.87 9.28 9.50
N PHE A 97 10.44 9.36 8.29
CA PHE A 97 10.29 8.35 7.26
C PHE A 97 11.64 7.68 7.02
N ILE A 98 11.70 6.39 7.30
CA ILE A 98 12.90 5.56 7.13
C ILE A 98 12.52 4.39 6.26
N LEU A 99 13.44 3.98 5.39
CA LEU A 99 13.32 2.80 4.55
C LEU A 99 14.52 1.88 4.80
N SER A 100 14.26 0.64 5.20
CA SER A 100 15.29 -0.36 5.48
C SER A 100 15.07 -1.63 4.67
N ARG A 101 16.16 -2.21 4.15
CA ARG A 101 16.13 -3.53 3.53
C ARG A 101 16.21 -4.64 4.58
N SER A 102 17.15 -4.51 5.53
CA SER A 102 17.31 -5.47 6.62
C SER A 102 16.27 -5.19 7.70
N THR A 103 15.35 -6.10 7.89
CA THR A 103 14.23 -5.98 8.82
C THR A 103 14.03 -7.26 9.61
N PHE A 104 13.26 -7.17 10.68
CA PHE A 104 12.84 -8.27 11.53
C PHE A 104 11.35 -8.07 11.86
N PRO A 105 10.58 -9.11 12.23
CA PRO A 105 9.21 -8.93 12.68
C PRO A 105 9.08 -7.83 13.74
N GLY A 106 8.18 -6.86 13.50
CA GLY A 106 8.05 -5.66 14.34
C GLY A 106 8.84 -4.43 13.89
N SER A 107 9.69 -4.53 12.87
CA SER A 107 10.42 -3.36 12.30
C SER A 107 9.49 -2.26 11.79
N GLY A 108 8.26 -2.59 11.41
CA GLY A 108 7.27 -1.62 10.89
C GLY A 108 6.89 -0.51 11.84
N VAL A 109 7.20 -0.63 13.13
CA VAL A 109 7.06 0.47 14.12
C VAL A 109 8.06 1.61 13.83
N HIS A 110 9.22 1.28 13.27
CA HIS A 110 10.32 2.23 13.10
C HIS A 110 10.66 2.53 11.65
N THR A 111 10.37 1.62 10.71
CA THR A 111 10.80 1.73 9.32
C THR A 111 9.80 1.16 8.33
N ALA A 112 9.74 1.74 7.14
CA ALA A 112 9.20 1.11 5.94
C ALA A 112 10.20 0.08 5.39
N HIS A 113 9.75 -0.77 4.48
CA HIS A 113 10.57 -1.81 3.87
C HIS A 113 10.43 -1.83 2.35
N TRP A 114 11.50 -2.17 1.64
CA TRP A 114 11.39 -2.60 0.24
C TRP A 114 12.06 -3.97 0.05
N THR A 115 11.62 -4.70 -0.96
CA THR A 115 12.02 -6.10 -1.16
C THR A 115 13.46 -6.29 -1.67
N GLY A 116 14.26 -5.23 -1.73
CA GLY A 116 15.63 -5.25 -2.19
C GLY A 116 15.75 -5.30 -3.71
N ASP A 117 16.84 -5.91 -4.21
CA ASP A 117 17.25 -5.93 -5.61
C ASP A 117 16.48 -7.00 -6.40
N ASN A 118 15.19 -6.78 -6.63
CA ASN A 118 14.36 -7.65 -7.45
C ASN A 118 14.74 -7.53 -8.96
N ALA A 119 14.71 -8.63 -9.69
CA ALA A 119 15.04 -8.63 -11.11
C ALA A 119 13.86 -8.18 -11.99
N ALA A 120 14.18 -7.58 -13.14
CA ALA A 120 13.20 -7.18 -14.16
C ALA A 120 12.68 -8.41 -14.93
N ASN A 121 11.85 -9.22 -14.29
CA ASN A 121 11.22 -10.40 -14.90
C ASN A 121 9.83 -10.67 -14.28
N TRP A 122 9.05 -11.50 -14.97
CA TRP A 122 7.68 -11.83 -14.60
C TRP A 122 7.58 -12.61 -13.27
N ASP A 123 8.54 -13.47 -12.98
CA ASP A 123 8.57 -14.23 -11.72
C ASP A 123 8.73 -13.30 -10.51
N ASN A 124 9.59 -12.28 -10.63
CA ASN A 124 9.77 -11.29 -9.57
C ASN A 124 8.56 -10.36 -9.44
N LEU A 125 7.89 -10.00 -10.55
CA LEU A 125 6.62 -9.29 -10.50
C LEU A 125 5.58 -10.10 -9.70
N ALA A 126 5.39 -11.36 -10.02
CA ALA A 126 4.44 -12.24 -9.32
C ALA A 126 4.84 -12.42 -7.83
N ALA A 127 6.12 -12.71 -7.56
CA ALA A 127 6.62 -12.91 -6.21
C ALA A 127 6.51 -11.65 -5.33
N SER A 128 6.49 -10.44 -5.93
CA SER A 128 6.37 -9.19 -5.19
C SER A 128 5.07 -9.14 -4.38
N ILE A 129 3.95 -9.65 -4.92
CA ILE A 129 2.65 -9.68 -4.26
C ILE A 129 2.71 -10.56 -3.01
N THR A 130 3.21 -11.79 -3.14
CA THR A 130 3.33 -12.74 -2.02
C THR A 130 4.27 -12.19 -0.95
N THR A 131 5.37 -11.56 -1.35
CA THR A 131 6.35 -10.97 -0.43
C THR A 131 5.73 -9.81 0.35
N MET A 132 5.01 -8.89 -0.30
CA MET A 132 4.34 -7.77 0.37
C MET A 132 3.25 -8.24 1.33
N ASN A 133 2.46 -9.25 0.94
CA ASN A 133 1.46 -9.87 1.82
C ASN A 133 2.12 -10.46 3.07
N THR A 134 3.25 -11.18 2.91
CA THR A 134 4.01 -11.78 4.01
C THR A 134 4.56 -10.72 4.97
N LEU A 135 5.16 -9.65 4.43
CA LEU A 135 5.72 -8.56 5.24
C LEU A 135 4.63 -7.77 6.00
N SER A 136 3.45 -7.62 5.40
CA SER A 136 2.29 -7.04 6.05
C SER A 136 1.87 -7.84 7.30
N LEU A 137 1.90 -9.18 7.23
CA LEU A 137 1.65 -10.06 8.38
C LEU A 137 2.73 -9.93 9.48
N PHE A 138 3.96 -9.57 9.12
CA PHE A 138 5.05 -9.35 10.07
C PHE A 138 5.01 -7.95 10.70
N GLY A 139 3.94 -7.17 10.47
CA GLY A 139 3.78 -5.82 11.01
C GLY A 139 4.57 -4.75 10.26
N MET A 140 4.86 -4.97 8.98
CA MET A 140 5.50 -4.01 8.07
C MET A 140 4.53 -3.61 6.95
N PRO A 141 3.52 -2.79 7.23
CA PRO A 141 2.48 -2.45 6.26
C PRO A 141 2.98 -1.55 5.12
N MET A 142 3.98 -0.69 5.36
CA MET A 142 4.57 0.20 4.36
C MET A 142 5.68 -0.54 3.59
N THR A 143 5.26 -1.40 2.65
CA THR A 143 6.16 -2.27 1.89
C THR A 143 5.90 -2.18 0.40
N GLY A 144 6.95 -2.36 -0.43
CA GLY A 144 6.86 -2.42 -1.89
C GLY A 144 8.11 -3.03 -2.53
N ALA A 145 7.98 -3.42 -3.80
CA ALA A 145 9.09 -3.84 -4.65
C ALA A 145 9.51 -2.67 -5.56
N ASP A 146 10.76 -2.71 -6.06
CA ASP A 146 11.19 -1.75 -7.07
C ASP A 146 10.43 -1.98 -8.38
N ILE A 147 9.60 -1.00 -8.75
CA ILE A 147 8.73 -1.05 -9.94
C ILE A 147 9.58 -1.12 -11.19
N CYS A 148 9.19 -1.96 -12.13
CA CYS A 148 9.86 -2.33 -13.38
C CYS A 148 11.09 -3.25 -13.19
N GLY A 149 11.50 -3.54 -11.96
CA GLY A 149 12.67 -4.35 -11.61
C GLY A 149 13.92 -3.51 -11.36
N PHE A 150 14.73 -3.92 -10.38
CA PHE A 150 15.99 -3.27 -10.04
C PHE A 150 17.14 -3.80 -10.88
N GLY A 151 17.30 -5.13 -10.96
CA GLY A 151 18.33 -5.81 -11.75
C GLY A 151 17.80 -6.19 -13.12
N ASP A 152 18.69 -6.28 -14.11
CA ASP A 152 18.40 -6.52 -15.51
C ASP A 152 17.60 -5.39 -16.20
N ASP A 153 17.55 -5.43 -17.54
CA ASP A 153 16.79 -4.45 -18.32
C ASP A 153 15.33 -4.88 -18.44
N THR A 154 14.43 -3.97 -18.08
CA THR A 154 12.98 -4.19 -18.23
C THR A 154 12.52 -4.02 -19.68
N THR A 155 11.28 -4.44 -19.98
CA THR A 155 10.58 -4.18 -21.23
C THR A 155 9.42 -3.21 -21.01
N SER A 156 8.91 -2.62 -22.09
CA SER A 156 7.74 -1.75 -22.02
C SER A 156 6.51 -2.47 -21.46
N GLU A 157 6.29 -3.74 -21.83
CA GLU A 157 5.17 -4.54 -21.33
C GLU A 157 5.33 -4.86 -19.85
N LEU A 158 6.48 -5.40 -19.46
CA LEU A 158 6.75 -5.73 -18.06
C LEU A 158 6.64 -4.50 -17.16
N CYS A 159 7.19 -3.35 -17.60
CA CYS A 159 7.13 -2.12 -16.82
C CYS A 159 5.69 -1.58 -16.72
N ALA A 160 4.87 -1.68 -17.79
CA ALA A 160 3.45 -1.34 -17.73
C ALA A 160 2.69 -2.24 -16.74
N ARG A 161 2.90 -3.55 -16.78
CA ARG A 161 2.29 -4.49 -15.82
C ARG A 161 2.82 -4.30 -14.39
N TRP A 162 4.09 -3.94 -14.25
CA TRP A 162 4.64 -3.68 -12.94
C TRP A 162 4.09 -2.40 -12.29
N ILE A 163 3.89 -1.32 -13.07
CA ILE A 163 3.28 -0.11 -12.50
C ILE A 163 1.82 -0.33 -12.12
N GLU A 164 1.09 -1.24 -12.79
CA GLU A 164 -0.28 -1.62 -12.42
C GLU A 164 -0.36 -2.29 -11.05
N VAL A 165 0.66 -3.05 -10.66
CA VAL A 165 0.81 -3.61 -9.30
C VAL A 165 1.42 -2.58 -8.36
N GLY A 166 2.50 -1.94 -8.78
CA GLY A 166 3.29 -1.03 -7.94
C GLY A 166 2.56 0.24 -7.55
N ALA A 167 1.61 0.72 -8.38
CA ALA A 167 0.75 1.84 -8.02
C ALA A 167 -0.11 1.56 -6.77
N PHE A 168 -0.42 0.29 -6.50
CA PHE A 168 -1.23 -0.12 -5.34
C PHE A 168 -0.40 -0.79 -4.24
N SER A 169 0.91 -0.86 -4.40
CA SER A 169 1.82 -1.19 -3.30
C SER A 169 1.81 -0.05 -2.27
N PRO A 170 1.74 -0.35 -0.97
CA PRO A 170 1.80 0.68 0.07
C PRO A 170 3.01 1.61 -0.08
N PHE A 171 4.22 1.05 -0.19
CA PHE A 171 5.41 1.77 -0.65
C PHE A 171 5.55 1.60 -2.17
N SER A 172 5.54 2.71 -2.91
CA SER A 172 5.52 2.72 -4.38
C SER A 172 6.70 3.53 -4.91
N ARG A 173 7.67 2.85 -5.55
CA ARG A 173 8.88 3.48 -6.09
C ARG A 173 9.34 2.75 -7.35
N ASN A 174 9.58 3.51 -8.44
CA ASN A 174 10.34 3.02 -9.60
C ASN A 174 11.84 3.23 -9.34
N HIS A 175 12.63 2.16 -9.43
CA HIS A 175 14.06 2.20 -9.14
C HIS A 175 14.81 1.07 -9.84
N ASN A 176 15.98 1.36 -10.42
CA ASN A 176 16.86 0.36 -10.99
C ASN A 176 18.34 0.60 -10.70
N SER A 177 19.16 -0.39 -11.07
CA SER A 177 20.62 -0.35 -10.91
C SER A 177 21.26 0.63 -11.90
N ILE A 178 22.39 1.24 -11.50
CA ILE A 178 23.14 2.22 -12.29
C ILE A 178 23.61 1.71 -13.67
N ASN A 179 23.71 0.39 -13.84
CA ASN A 179 24.19 -0.20 -15.10
C ASN A 179 23.08 -0.69 -16.01
N GLN A 180 21.82 -0.47 -15.63
CA GLN A 180 20.65 -0.90 -16.38
C GLN A 180 20.09 0.22 -17.26
N MET A 181 19.28 -0.15 -18.24
CA MET A 181 18.59 0.82 -19.08
C MET A 181 17.69 1.74 -18.24
N PRO A 182 17.69 3.06 -18.49
CA PRO A 182 16.74 3.96 -17.85
C PRO A 182 15.31 3.49 -18.04
N GLN A 183 14.50 3.53 -16.95
CA GLN A 183 13.13 3.00 -16.94
C GLN A 183 12.11 3.97 -16.39
N GLU A 184 12.35 5.29 -16.50
CA GLU A 184 11.38 6.32 -16.13
C GLU A 184 10.07 6.08 -16.89
N LEU A 185 8.94 6.29 -16.23
CA LEU A 185 7.61 5.93 -16.73
C LEU A 185 7.22 6.64 -18.03
N TYR A 186 7.88 7.73 -18.39
CA TYR A 186 7.67 8.46 -19.66
C TYR A 186 8.48 7.90 -20.84
N ARG A 187 9.34 6.90 -20.63
CA ARG A 187 10.22 6.37 -21.67
C ARG A 187 9.50 5.69 -22.82
N TRP A 188 8.37 5.09 -22.55
CA TRP A 188 7.48 4.45 -23.53
C TRP A 188 6.07 5.01 -23.40
N ASP A 189 5.44 5.36 -24.51
CA ASP A 189 4.10 5.94 -24.50
C ASP A 189 3.08 5.05 -23.79
N ILE A 190 3.15 3.73 -24.01
CA ILE A 190 2.25 2.76 -23.35
C ILE A 190 2.44 2.71 -21.83
N VAL A 191 3.68 2.79 -21.35
CA VAL A 191 3.97 2.84 -19.91
C VAL A 191 3.52 4.17 -19.30
N ALA A 192 3.70 5.27 -20.03
CA ALA A 192 3.24 6.58 -19.59
C ALA A 192 1.71 6.64 -19.49
N GLU A 193 0.99 6.03 -20.42
CA GLU A 193 -0.48 5.95 -20.40
C GLU A 193 -0.97 5.07 -19.26
N ALA A 194 -0.45 3.85 -19.09
CA ALA A 194 -0.73 2.96 -17.98
C ALA A 194 -0.48 3.64 -16.64
N SER A 195 0.67 4.31 -16.50
CA SER A 195 1.05 5.01 -15.28
C SER A 195 0.07 6.13 -14.92
N ARG A 196 -0.35 6.95 -15.89
CA ARG A 196 -1.34 8.00 -15.63
C ARG A 196 -2.66 7.43 -15.17
N SER A 197 -3.11 6.34 -15.77
CA SER A 197 -4.33 5.64 -15.38
C SER A 197 -4.27 5.19 -13.92
N VAL A 198 -3.30 4.34 -13.58
CA VAL A 198 -3.26 3.71 -12.25
C VAL A 198 -2.80 4.65 -11.14
N LEU A 199 -1.88 5.60 -11.42
CA LEU A 199 -1.45 6.58 -10.42
C LEU A 199 -2.52 7.64 -10.15
N SER A 200 -3.37 7.97 -11.15
CA SER A 200 -4.53 8.83 -10.91
C SER A 200 -5.51 8.17 -9.94
N LEU A 201 -5.77 6.87 -10.12
CA LEU A 201 -6.61 6.12 -9.19
C LEU A 201 -5.93 6.02 -7.80
N ARG A 202 -4.63 5.70 -7.73
CA ARG A 202 -3.90 5.71 -6.44
C ARG A 202 -4.08 7.03 -5.69
N TYR A 203 -3.92 8.18 -6.39
CA TYR A 203 -4.04 9.49 -5.77
C TYR A 203 -5.45 9.78 -5.26
N ARG A 204 -6.48 9.36 -5.99
CA ARG A 204 -7.87 9.42 -5.52
C ARG A 204 -8.10 8.58 -4.26
N LEU A 205 -7.41 7.43 -4.14
CA LEU A 205 -7.53 6.48 -3.04
C LEU A 205 -6.60 6.77 -1.84
N LEU A 206 -5.75 7.82 -1.89
CA LEU A 206 -4.83 8.14 -0.80
C LEU A 206 -5.52 8.32 0.56
N PRO A 207 -6.72 8.96 0.68
CA PRO A 207 -7.41 9.05 1.97
C PRO A 207 -7.72 7.68 2.57
N HIS A 208 -8.14 6.73 1.72
CA HIS A 208 -8.41 5.37 2.16
C HIS A 208 -7.11 4.63 2.56
N LEU A 209 -6.07 4.70 1.73
CA LEU A 209 -4.78 4.08 2.05
C LEU A 209 -4.20 4.62 3.37
N TYR A 210 -4.29 5.93 3.60
CA TYR A 210 -3.82 6.56 4.84
C TYR A 210 -4.64 6.11 6.06
N THR A 211 -5.94 5.95 5.90
CA THR A 211 -6.83 5.36 6.92
C THR A 211 -6.43 3.92 7.23
N LEU A 212 -6.07 3.12 6.23
CA LEU A 212 -5.58 1.75 6.46
C LEU A 212 -4.25 1.73 7.21
N MET A 213 -3.35 2.70 6.97
CA MET A 213 -2.11 2.87 7.74
C MET A 213 -2.40 3.23 9.20
N TYR A 214 -3.38 4.11 9.44
CA TYR A 214 -3.85 4.39 10.80
C TYR A 214 -4.34 3.13 11.51
N ARG A 215 -5.17 2.32 10.84
CA ARG A 215 -5.67 1.04 11.40
C ARG A 215 -4.55 0.04 11.63
N ALA A 216 -3.54 0.01 10.78
CA ALA A 216 -2.35 -0.83 10.99
C ALA A 216 -1.60 -0.41 12.26
N SER A 217 -1.42 0.89 12.48
CA SER A 217 -0.73 1.43 13.66
C SER A 217 -1.55 1.28 14.95
N SER A 218 -2.86 1.57 14.91
CA SER A 218 -3.72 1.60 16.11
C SER A 218 -4.33 0.25 16.48
N GLU A 219 -4.61 -0.61 15.48
CA GLU A 219 -5.32 -1.88 15.65
C GLU A 219 -4.45 -3.11 15.30
N GLY A 220 -3.26 -2.93 14.73
CA GLY A 220 -2.39 -4.01 14.27
C GLY A 220 -2.92 -4.73 13.01
N ARG A 221 -3.72 -4.07 12.19
CA ARG A 221 -4.29 -4.65 10.96
C ARG A 221 -3.28 -4.64 9.81
N THR A 222 -3.50 -5.54 8.86
CA THR A 222 -2.78 -5.55 7.58
C THR A 222 -3.34 -4.49 6.64
N VAL A 223 -2.47 -3.89 5.81
CA VAL A 223 -2.88 -2.96 4.74
C VAL A 223 -3.07 -3.70 3.42
N MET A 224 -2.03 -4.40 2.96
CA MET A 224 -2.09 -5.29 1.81
C MET A 224 -2.08 -6.75 2.28
N ASN A 225 -2.97 -7.56 1.76
CA ASN A 225 -3.09 -8.97 2.17
C ASN A 225 -3.69 -9.84 1.05
N GLY A 226 -3.53 -11.16 1.20
CA GLY A 226 -4.19 -12.14 0.33
C GLY A 226 -5.67 -12.29 0.67
N LEU A 227 -6.46 -12.79 -0.29
CA LEU A 227 -7.90 -13.01 -0.13
C LEU A 227 -8.24 -13.91 1.06
N TRP A 228 -7.38 -14.87 1.35
CA TRP A 228 -7.53 -15.83 2.44
C TRP A 228 -7.60 -15.19 3.85
N VAL A 229 -7.12 -13.97 4.03
CA VAL A 229 -7.25 -13.23 5.30
C VAL A 229 -8.71 -12.95 5.63
N HIS A 230 -9.51 -12.62 4.62
CA HIS A 230 -10.92 -12.25 4.77
C HIS A 230 -11.90 -13.38 4.41
N PHE A 231 -11.42 -14.37 3.63
CA PHE A 231 -12.22 -15.52 3.16
C PHE A 231 -11.52 -16.85 3.48
N PRO A 232 -11.26 -17.15 4.77
CA PRO A 232 -10.44 -18.31 5.17
C PRO A 232 -11.12 -19.67 4.90
N THR A 233 -12.41 -19.69 4.64
CA THR A 233 -13.16 -20.92 4.32
C THR A 233 -13.39 -21.13 2.83
N ASP A 234 -13.08 -20.12 2.00
CA ASP A 234 -13.18 -20.19 0.55
C ASP A 234 -11.88 -20.79 -0.03
N ARG A 235 -12.01 -21.98 -0.63
CA ARG A 235 -10.86 -22.74 -1.15
C ARG A 235 -10.18 -22.05 -2.32
N ASP A 236 -10.93 -21.35 -3.17
CA ASP A 236 -10.39 -20.65 -4.31
C ASP A 236 -9.69 -19.36 -3.85
N ALA A 237 -10.21 -18.69 -2.82
CA ALA A 237 -9.53 -17.58 -2.17
C ALA A 237 -8.20 -18.00 -1.50
N LEU A 238 -8.13 -19.20 -0.92
CA LEU A 238 -6.89 -19.77 -0.36
C LEU A 238 -5.83 -20.03 -1.43
N ALA A 239 -6.23 -20.30 -2.67
CA ALA A 239 -5.35 -20.61 -3.80
C ALA A 239 -5.03 -19.40 -4.68
N ALA A 240 -5.61 -18.23 -4.41
CA ALA A 240 -5.46 -17.01 -5.23
C ALA A 240 -4.14 -16.28 -4.96
N GLU A 241 -3.02 -16.79 -5.43
CA GLU A 241 -1.68 -16.22 -5.18
C GLU A 241 -1.42 -14.90 -5.91
N GLY A 242 -2.04 -14.70 -7.08
CA GLY A 242 -1.85 -13.50 -7.91
C GLY A 242 -2.78 -12.33 -7.59
N GLN A 243 -3.76 -12.53 -6.72
CA GLN A 243 -4.70 -11.50 -6.30
C GLN A 243 -4.36 -11.01 -4.89
N TYR A 244 -4.67 -9.75 -4.61
CA TYR A 244 -4.48 -9.17 -3.29
C TYR A 244 -5.56 -8.13 -2.99
N MET A 245 -5.69 -7.78 -1.72
CA MET A 245 -6.65 -6.79 -1.25
C MET A 245 -5.97 -5.66 -0.47
N TRP A 246 -6.55 -4.47 -0.54
CA TRP A 246 -6.35 -3.45 0.49
C TRP A 246 -7.38 -3.67 1.60
N ALA A 247 -6.88 -4.16 2.72
CA ALA A 247 -7.71 -4.64 3.82
C ALA A 247 -8.85 -5.55 3.30
N ASP A 248 -10.07 -5.29 3.70
CA ASP A 248 -11.29 -5.99 3.31
C ASP A 248 -12.13 -5.27 2.24
N SER A 249 -11.60 -4.17 1.67
CA SER A 249 -12.37 -3.19 0.90
C SER A 249 -12.12 -3.19 -0.61
N VAL A 250 -10.89 -3.33 -1.07
CA VAL A 250 -10.56 -3.26 -2.51
C VAL A 250 -9.75 -4.46 -2.94
N LEU A 251 -10.25 -5.19 -3.93
CA LEU A 251 -9.61 -6.35 -4.56
C LEU A 251 -8.87 -5.92 -5.83
N PHE A 252 -7.63 -6.36 -5.99
CA PHE A 252 -6.81 -6.17 -7.18
C PHE A 252 -6.53 -7.50 -7.87
N THR A 253 -6.72 -7.53 -9.19
CA THR A 253 -6.51 -8.72 -10.03
C THR A 253 -5.60 -8.36 -11.21
N PRO A 254 -4.26 -8.28 -11.00
CA PRO A 254 -3.31 -7.87 -12.02
C PRO A 254 -2.96 -9.00 -13.00
N VAL A 255 -2.45 -8.62 -14.19
CA VAL A 255 -1.80 -9.55 -15.12
C VAL A 255 -0.36 -9.77 -14.69
N LEU A 256 0.03 -11.04 -14.57
CA LEU A 256 1.37 -11.48 -14.11
C LEU A 256 2.09 -12.37 -15.15
N LEU A 257 1.57 -12.47 -16.38
CA LEU A 257 2.11 -13.28 -17.45
C LEU A 257 2.34 -12.44 -18.71
N GLU A 258 3.49 -12.66 -19.36
CA GLU A 258 3.86 -11.99 -20.59
C GLU A 258 2.83 -12.23 -21.71
N GLY A 259 2.50 -11.18 -22.45
CA GLY A 259 1.58 -11.23 -23.58
C GLY A 259 0.10 -11.42 -23.23
N ALA A 260 -0.24 -11.55 -21.94
CA ALA A 260 -1.62 -11.73 -21.55
C ALA A 260 -2.38 -10.39 -21.53
N THR A 261 -3.55 -10.39 -22.16
CA THR A 261 -4.51 -9.27 -22.17
C THR A 261 -5.79 -9.57 -21.40
N GLN A 262 -5.83 -10.74 -20.77
CA GLN A 262 -6.91 -11.20 -19.91
C GLN A 262 -6.32 -11.87 -18.68
N VAL A 263 -7.06 -11.83 -17.58
CA VAL A 263 -6.71 -12.50 -16.34
C VAL A 263 -7.95 -13.17 -15.73
N SER A 264 -7.77 -14.39 -15.21
CA SER A 264 -8.82 -15.03 -14.41
C SER A 264 -8.65 -14.61 -12.95
N GLY A 265 -9.71 -14.03 -12.36
CA GLY A 265 -9.76 -13.65 -10.95
C GLY A 265 -10.87 -14.37 -10.22
N HIS A 266 -10.61 -14.79 -9.00
CA HIS A 266 -11.62 -15.29 -8.09
C HIS A 266 -12.25 -14.14 -7.33
N PHE A 267 -13.57 -14.07 -7.34
CA PHE A 267 -14.37 -13.12 -6.56
C PHE A 267 -15.10 -13.89 -5.47
N PRO A 268 -14.66 -13.79 -4.21
CA PRO A 268 -15.32 -14.44 -3.09
C PRO A 268 -16.76 -13.94 -2.88
N GLU A 269 -17.50 -14.58 -1.96
CA GLU A 269 -18.88 -14.21 -1.63
C GLU A 269 -19.03 -12.70 -1.39
N GLY A 270 -20.04 -12.11 -2.02
CA GLY A 270 -20.37 -10.70 -1.97
C GLY A 270 -20.57 -10.08 -3.35
N VAL A 271 -20.79 -8.80 -3.38
CA VAL A 271 -20.90 -7.96 -4.59
C VAL A 271 -19.62 -7.17 -4.76
N TRP A 272 -19.12 -7.07 -5.99
CA TRP A 272 -17.85 -6.40 -6.30
C TRP A 272 -18.07 -5.39 -7.44
N TYR A 273 -17.66 -4.16 -7.23
CA TYR A 273 -17.87 -3.04 -8.14
C TYR A 273 -16.56 -2.58 -8.73
N SER A 274 -16.43 -2.58 -10.05
CA SER A 274 -15.23 -2.12 -10.74
C SER A 274 -14.99 -0.62 -10.52
N LEU A 275 -13.73 -0.25 -10.30
CA LEU A 275 -13.29 1.15 -10.22
C LEU A 275 -12.96 1.75 -11.61
N PHE A 276 -13.06 0.95 -12.68
CA PHE A 276 -12.64 1.37 -14.03
C PHE A 276 -13.76 1.38 -15.07
N ASP A 277 -14.69 0.42 -15.04
CA ASP A 277 -15.63 0.17 -16.15
C ASP A 277 -17.09 -0.04 -15.73
N ASP A 278 -17.44 0.30 -14.48
CA ASP A 278 -18.79 0.16 -13.92
C ASP A 278 -19.35 -1.27 -13.87
N SER A 279 -18.54 -2.29 -14.19
CA SER A 279 -18.97 -3.69 -14.11
C SER A 279 -19.23 -4.13 -12.66
N ILE A 280 -20.20 -5.04 -12.49
CA ILE A 280 -20.58 -5.59 -11.19
C ILE A 280 -20.45 -7.10 -11.26
N ILE A 281 -19.74 -7.67 -10.29
CA ILE A 281 -19.55 -9.13 -10.18
C ILE A 281 -20.15 -9.58 -8.85
N THR A 282 -20.97 -10.62 -8.89
CA THR A 282 -21.52 -11.26 -7.68
C THR A 282 -20.82 -12.59 -7.47
N GLY A 283 -20.05 -12.73 -6.39
CA GLY A 283 -19.37 -13.95 -6.00
C GLY A 283 -20.25 -14.90 -5.15
N PRO A 284 -19.77 -16.16 -4.88
CA PRO A 284 -18.44 -16.64 -5.23
C PRO A 284 -18.37 -17.16 -6.68
N GLN A 285 -17.41 -16.68 -7.45
CA GLN A 285 -17.12 -17.20 -8.80
C GLN A 285 -15.74 -16.76 -9.29
N SER A 286 -15.20 -17.48 -10.28
CA SER A 286 -14.03 -17.01 -11.05
C SER A 286 -14.51 -16.42 -12.37
N VAL A 287 -13.94 -15.27 -12.72
CA VAL A 287 -14.30 -14.49 -13.92
C VAL A 287 -13.04 -14.18 -14.73
N THR A 288 -13.12 -14.32 -16.04
CA THR A 288 -12.07 -13.81 -16.93
C THR A 288 -12.32 -12.34 -17.23
N LEU A 289 -11.36 -11.51 -16.89
CA LEU A 289 -11.40 -10.07 -17.04
C LEU A 289 -10.50 -9.63 -18.20
N ASP A 290 -10.99 -8.75 -19.06
CA ASP A 290 -10.16 -8.08 -20.04
C ASP A 290 -9.24 -7.10 -19.33
N THR A 291 -7.95 -7.12 -19.69
CA THR A 291 -6.95 -6.26 -19.06
C THR A 291 -5.98 -5.74 -20.13
N PRO A 292 -6.32 -4.68 -20.86
CA PRO A 292 -5.39 -4.03 -21.76
C PRO A 292 -4.20 -3.44 -20.99
N LEU A 293 -3.06 -3.20 -21.69
CA LEU A 293 -1.81 -2.69 -21.06
C LEU A 293 -1.93 -1.31 -20.40
N THR A 294 -3.07 -0.66 -20.47
CA THR A 294 -3.31 0.67 -19.90
C THR A 294 -4.27 0.66 -18.72
N ALA A 295 -4.73 -0.54 -18.31
CA ALA A 295 -5.69 -0.69 -17.23
C ALA A 295 -5.39 -1.93 -16.39
N THR A 296 -5.70 -1.84 -15.10
CA THR A 296 -5.69 -2.96 -14.18
C THR A 296 -7.09 -3.22 -13.65
N ASN A 297 -7.32 -4.37 -13.04
CA ASN A 297 -8.60 -4.69 -12.43
C ASN A 297 -8.57 -4.38 -10.93
N ALA A 298 -9.37 -3.41 -10.52
CA ALA A 298 -9.58 -3.05 -9.13
C ALA A 298 -11.07 -2.96 -8.82
N HIS A 299 -11.53 -3.67 -7.79
CA HIS A 299 -12.94 -3.79 -7.44
C HIS A 299 -13.18 -3.45 -5.98
N VAL A 300 -14.15 -2.60 -5.70
CA VAL A 300 -14.62 -2.30 -4.35
C VAL A 300 -15.58 -3.40 -3.92
N ARG A 301 -15.39 -3.90 -2.71
CA ARG A 301 -16.31 -4.86 -2.11
C ARG A 301 -17.59 -4.16 -1.66
N GLY A 302 -18.75 -4.76 -1.97
CA GLY A 302 -20.04 -4.37 -1.39
C GLY A 302 -20.02 -4.43 0.14
N GLY A 303 -20.64 -3.47 0.78
CA GLY A 303 -20.55 -3.22 2.22
C GLY A 303 -19.49 -2.16 2.58
N THR A 304 -18.88 -1.50 1.58
CA THR A 304 -17.82 -0.50 1.81
C THR A 304 -18.28 0.91 1.50
N VAL A 305 -18.01 1.86 2.40
CA VAL A 305 -17.97 3.28 2.09
C VAL A 305 -16.50 3.68 1.89
N LEU A 306 -16.15 4.06 0.66
CA LEU A 306 -14.79 4.38 0.24
C LEU A 306 -14.62 5.89 0.10
N PRO A 307 -13.90 6.57 1.00
CA PRO A 307 -13.58 7.98 0.84
C PRO A 307 -12.50 8.15 -0.23
N THR A 308 -12.80 8.99 -1.22
CA THR A 308 -11.88 9.36 -2.29
C THR A 308 -11.76 10.87 -2.41
N GLN A 309 -10.67 11.35 -3.02
CA GLN A 309 -10.47 12.76 -3.34
C GLN A 309 -10.29 12.96 -4.84
N GLN A 310 -10.48 14.17 -5.32
CA GLN A 310 -10.21 14.50 -6.72
C GLN A 310 -8.72 14.38 -7.01
N TYR A 311 -8.41 13.87 -8.21
CA TYR A 311 -7.03 13.77 -8.68
C TYR A 311 -6.37 15.14 -8.82
N ALA A 312 -5.12 15.22 -8.40
CA ALA A 312 -4.21 16.32 -8.67
C ALA A 312 -2.80 15.78 -8.88
N THR A 313 -1.90 16.61 -9.43
CA THR A 313 -0.54 16.19 -9.79
C THR A 313 0.44 16.07 -8.62
N THR A 314 0.05 16.50 -7.43
CA THR A 314 0.84 16.37 -6.19
C THR A 314 -0.04 15.89 -5.04
N THR A 315 0.54 15.19 -4.08
CA THR A 315 -0.17 14.71 -2.88
C THR A 315 -0.68 15.89 -2.03
N ALA A 316 0.08 16.99 -1.96
CA ALA A 316 -0.34 18.20 -1.26
C ALA A 316 -1.59 18.86 -1.90
N ALA A 317 -1.69 18.82 -3.24
CA ALA A 317 -2.87 19.33 -3.93
C ALA A 317 -4.08 18.39 -3.80
N VAL A 318 -3.85 17.07 -3.83
CA VAL A 318 -4.93 16.08 -3.55
C VAL A 318 -5.49 16.29 -2.14
N LYS A 319 -4.64 16.43 -1.13
CA LYS A 319 -5.05 16.62 0.27
C LYS A 319 -6.00 17.83 0.46
N ARG A 320 -5.98 18.81 -0.46
CA ARG A 320 -6.82 20.01 -0.47
C ARG A 320 -7.95 19.95 -1.50
N SER A 321 -8.17 18.81 -2.14
CA SER A 321 -9.25 18.65 -3.10
C SER A 321 -10.53 18.14 -2.41
N PRO A 322 -11.72 18.40 -3.00
CA PRO A 322 -12.97 17.89 -2.45
C PRO A 322 -13.03 16.38 -2.39
N TYR A 323 -13.85 15.88 -1.46
CA TYR A 323 -14.13 14.46 -1.31
C TYR A 323 -15.28 14.00 -2.19
N THR A 324 -15.16 12.77 -2.67
CA THR A 324 -16.26 11.93 -3.15
C THR A 324 -16.34 10.71 -2.24
N LEU A 325 -17.50 10.43 -1.67
CA LEU A 325 -17.74 9.22 -0.90
C LEU A 325 -18.46 8.20 -1.78
N VAL A 326 -17.81 7.04 -1.99
CA VAL A 326 -18.41 5.94 -2.75
C VAL A 326 -19.04 4.96 -1.78
N VAL A 327 -20.36 4.83 -1.83
CA VAL A 327 -21.16 3.88 -1.05
C VAL A 327 -21.42 2.66 -1.92
N ALA A 328 -20.63 1.62 -1.79
CA ALA A 328 -20.82 0.35 -2.48
C ALA A 328 -21.71 -0.55 -1.61
N ALA A 329 -22.99 -0.65 -1.96
CA ALA A 329 -23.94 -1.44 -1.17
C ALA A 329 -23.67 -2.94 -1.27
N ASP A 330 -23.83 -3.67 -0.17
CA ASP A 330 -23.82 -5.12 -0.16
C ASP A 330 -25.20 -5.71 -0.53
N ALA A 331 -25.34 -7.02 -0.43
CA ALA A 331 -26.59 -7.72 -0.71
C ALA A 331 -27.74 -7.35 0.28
N ASN A 332 -27.39 -6.85 1.47
CA ASN A 332 -28.35 -6.37 2.48
C ASN A 332 -28.69 -4.88 2.30
N GLN A 333 -28.11 -4.23 1.29
CA GLN A 333 -28.23 -2.78 1.05
C GLN A 333 -27.58 -1.94 2.16
N GLU A 334 -26.47 -2.43 2.71
CA GLU A 334 -25.69 -1.79 3.76
C GLU A 334 -24.28 -1.50 3.27
N ALA A 335 -23.64 -0.47 3.84
CA ALA A 335 -22.23 -0.17 3.66
C ALA A 335 -21.69 0.60 4.87
N SER A 336 -20.44 0.39 5.22
CA SER A 336 -19.75 1.14 6.27
C SER A 336 -18.32 1.50 5.87
N GLY A 337 -17.77 2.53 6.50
CA GLY A 337 -16.42 2.97 6.24
C GLY A 337 -15.90 3.95 7.27
N MET A 338 -14.66 4.36 7.10
CA MET A 338 -14.06 5.38 7.95
C MET A 338 -13.04 6.22 7.20
N LEU A 339 -12.76 7.41 7.74
CA LEU A 339 -11.69 8.29 7.29
C LEU A 339 -10.89 8.76 8.50
N TYR A 340 -9.57 8.57 8.45
CA TYR A 340 -8.62 9.16 9.39
C TYR A 340 -7.91 10.35 8.75
N GLN A 341 -7.74 11.43 9.52
CA GLN A 341 -7.02 12.63 9.10
C GLN A 341 -6.18 13.19 10.24
N ASP A 342 -4.96 13.63 9.90
CA ASP A 342 -4.05 14.40 10.73
C ASP A 342 -3.24 15.35 9.84
N ASP A 343 -2.24 16.05 10.42
CA ASP A 343 -1.36 16.94 9.65
C ASP A 343 -0.34 16.19 8.78
N GLY A 344 -0.07 14.90 9.07
CA GLY A 344 0.87 14.04 8.35
C GLY A 344 2.34 14.20 8.76
N VAL A 345 2.67 15.11 9.69
CA VAL A 345 4.05 15.47 10.06
C VAL A 345 4.32 15.48 11.56
N SER A 346 3.34 15.71 12.40
CA SER A 346 3.51 15.74 13.85
C SER A 346 3.93 14.39 14.43
N VAL A 347 4.78 14.44 15.45
CA VAL A 347 5.31 13.27 16.17
C VAL A 347 4.34 12.77 17.23
N ALA A 348 3.22 13.46 17.46
CA ALA A 348 2.26 13.15 18.51
C ALA A 348 1.78 11.68 18.44
N GLU A 349 1.86 10.98 19.57
CA GLU A 349 1.29 9.65 19.69
C GLU A 349 -0.24 9.75 19.68
N ILE A 350 -0.86 9.14 18.69
CA ILE A 350 -2.31 9.22 18.40
C ILE A 350 -3.14 8.88 19.64
N ARG A 351 -2.75 7.84 20.39
CA ARG A 351 -3.50 7.40 21.57
C ARG A 351 -3.49 8.39 22.74
N GLU A 352 -2.46 9.21 22.84
CA GLU A 352 -2.24 10.15 23.93
C GLU A 352 -2.71 11.58 23.58
N ASN A 353 -2.86 11.87 22.29
CA ASN A 353 -3.14 13.22 21.77
C ASN A 353 -4.36 13.24 20.85
N PRO A 354 -5.59 13.00 21.37
CA PRO A 354 -6.80 12.94 20.53
C PRO A 354 -7.11 14.26 19.80
N GLU A 355 -6.55 15.38 20.26
CA GLU A 355 -6.69 16.69 19.61
C GLU A 355 -5.90 16.84 18.31
N THR A 356 -5.00 15.90 17.98
CA THR A 356 -4.13 15.97 16.81
C THR A 356 -4.67 15.27 15.58
N TYR A 357 -5.76 14.52 15.71
CA TYR A 357 -6.35 13.77 14.61
C TYR A 357 -7.88 13.80 14.61
N ARG A 358 -8.45 13.43 13.49
CA ARG A 358 -9.89 13.25 13.28
C ARG A 358 -10.18 11.86 12.73
N VAL A 359 -11.27 11.25 13.20
CA VAL A 359 -11.82 10.00 12.66
C VAL A 359 -13.30 10.22 12.38
N MET A 360 -13.69 10.07 11.12
CA MET A 360 -15.08 10.04 10.69
C MET A 360 -15.51 8.61 10.42
N LYS A 361 -16.72 8.25 10.81
CA LYS A 361 -17.40 6.99 10.50
C LYS A 361 -18.54 7.26 9.54
N PHE A 362 -18.69 6.37 8.59
CA PHE A 362 -19.72 6.42 7.57
C PHE A 362 -20.51 5.13 7.60
N ASP A 363 -21.83 5.25 7.63
CA ASP A 363 -22.74 4.11 7.62
C ASP A 363 -23.89 4.38 6.64
N PHE A 364 -24.27 3.35 5.90
CA PHE A 364 -25.41 3.37 5.00
C PHE A 364 -26.29 2.15 5.26
N ALA A 365 -27.53 2.39 5.58
CA ALA A 365 -28.58 1.39 5.76
C ALA A 365 -29.95 2.04 5.56
N ASP A 366 -30.95 1.27 5.15
CA ASP A 366 -32.34 1.73 4.98
C ASP A 366 -32.44 3.02 4.13
N LYS A 367 -31.67 3.09 3.02
CA LYS A 367 -31.56 4.28 2.15
C LYS A 367 -31.13 5.56 2.88
N THR A 368 -30.46 5.42 4.00
CA THR A 368 -29.95 6.52 4.80
C THR A 368 -28.44 6.40 4.96
N PHE A 369 -27.73 7.43 4.56
CA PHE A 369 -26.30 7.58 4.80
C PHE A 369 -26.09 8.50 6.00
N THR A 370 -25.18 8.11 6.90
CA THR A 370 -24.78 8.92 8.05
C THR A 370 -23.27 9.11 8.08
N SER A 371 -22.85 10.32 8.40
CA SER A 371 -21.47 10.67 8.73
C SER A 371 -21.43 11.10 10.18
N THR A 372 -20.59 10.47 10.99
CA THR A 372 -20.45 10.78 12.41
C THR A 372 -18.98 10.78 12.81
N ALA A 373 -18.59 11.74 13.63
CA ALA A 373 -17.23 11.76 14.15
C ALA A 373 -17.07 10.83 15.36
N ASP A 374 -16.06 9.98 15.27
CA ASP A 374 -15.53 9.23 16.40
C ASP A 374 -14.51 10.08 17.18
N ASN A 375 -13.81 10.96 16.47
CA ASN A 375 -12.92 11.97 17.03
C ASN A 375 -12.88 13.22 16.13
N HIS A 376 -13.05 14.40 16.71
CA HIS A 376 -13.04 15.72 16.04
C HIS A 376 -11.75 16.54 16.26
N GLY A 377 -10.69 15.96 16.86
CA GLY A 377 -9.56 16.73 17.38
C GLY A 377 -8.83 17.59 16.35
N TYR A 378 -8.69 17.10 15.10
CA TYR A 378 -8.00 17.83 14.04
C TYR A 378 -8.96 18.71 13.23
N SER A 379 -8.69 20.01 13.21
CA SER A 379 -9.58 21.01 12.58
C SER A 379 -9.15 21.44 11.16
N GLU A 380 -7.89 21.17 10.77
CA GLU A 380 -7.39 21.54 9.44
C GLU A 380 -7.76 20.49 8.37
N ASN A 381 -7.44 20.78 7.10
CA ASN A 381 -7.78 19.94 5.94
C ASN A 381 -9.25 19.50 5.95
N ASN A 382 -10.11 20.46 6.24
CA ASN A 382 -11.56 20.27 6.32
C ASN A 382 -12.22 20.61 4.97
N GLU A 383 -11.90 19.78 3.96
CA GLU A 383 -12.40 19.98 2.60
C GLU A 383 -13.87 19.58 2.48
N ASN A 384 -14.53 20.09 1.44
CA ASN A 384 -15.94 19.78 1.18
C ASN A 384 -16.10 18.32 0.72
N ILE A 385 -17.26 17.72 1.04
CA ILE A 385 -17.80 16.59 0.30
C ILE A 385 -18.57 17.15 -0.88
N GLU A 386 -18.08 16.95 -2.11
CA GLU A 386 -18.73 17.47 -3.31
C GLU A 386 -19.86 16.57 -3.77
N GLN A 387 -19.68 15.24 -3.62
CA GLN A 387 -20.71 14.27 -4.00
C GLN A 387 -20.62 12.98 -3.20
N ILE A 388 -21.74 12.27 -3.15
CA ILE A 388 -21.84 10.90 -2.65
C ILE A 388 -22.41 10.04 -3.78
N GLU A 389 -21.70 8.99 -4.13
CA GLU A 389 -22.09 8.02 -5.16
C GLU A 389 -22.60 6.74 -4.49
N PHE A 390 -23.80 6.30 -4.87
CA PHE A 390 -24.41 5.07 -4.39
C PHE A 390 -24.37 4.02 -5.50
N TRP A 391 -23.63 2.94 -5.28
CA TRP A 391 -23.46 1.85 -6.22
C TRP A 391 -24.21 0.61 -5.77
N GLY A 392 -25.03 0.03 -6.65
CA GLY A 392 -25.77 -1.18 -6.38
C GLY A 392 -26.96 -1.00 -5.41
N VAL A 393 -27.36 0.23 -5.12
CA VAL A 393 -28.53 0.48 -4.27
C VAL A 393 -29.79 0.17 -5.06
N THR A 394 -30.67 -0.66 -4.49
CA THR A 394 -31.93 -1.08 -5.13
C THR A 394 -33.08 -0.09 -4.87
N GLY A 395 -34.06 -0.07 -5.78
CA GLY A 395 -35.21 0.81 -5.66
C GLY A 395 -34.85 2.29 -5.74
N VAL A 396 -33.79 2.61 -6.52
CA VAL A 396 -33.43 3.96 -6.93
C VAL A 396 -33.77 4.16 -8.41
N SER A 397 -34.11 5.38 -8.79
CA SER A 397 -34.52 5.75 -10.14
C SER A 397 -34.31 7.26 -10.38
N GLU A 398 -34.62 7.75 -11.56
CA GLU A 398 -34.59 9.19 -11.88
C GLU A 398 -35.55 10.03 -11.02
N SER A 399 -36.53 9.40 -10.37
CA SER A 399 -37.46 10.08 -9.47
C SER A 399 -36.95 10.26 -8.03
N CYS A 400 -35.75 9.74 -7.72
CA CYS A 400 -35.14 9.86 -6.41
C CYS A 400 -34.80 11.32 -6.09
N VAL A 401 -35.13 11.72 -4.87
CA VAL A 401 -34.65 12.96 -4.26
C VAL A 401 -33.84 12.62 -3.01
N ALA A 402 -32.93 13.49 -2.65
CA ALA A 402 -32.13 13.33 -1.45
C ALA A 402 -32.38 14.48 -0.48
N GLU A 403 -32.59 14.16 0.78
CA GLU A 403 -32.73 15.12 1.87
C GLU A 403 -31.47 15.06 2.74
N LEU A 404 -30.79 16.19 2.80
CA LEU A 404 -29.57 16.38 3.61
C LEU A 404 -29.92 17.11 4.90
N ASN A 405 -29.62 16.51 6.03
CA ASN A 405 -29.75 17.13 7.36
C ASN A 405 -28.33 17.33 7.96
N VAL A 406 -27.97 18.60 8.17
CA VAL A 406 -26.76 19.04 8.84
C VAL A 406 -27.13 19.99 9.97
N ALA A 407 -26.80 19.65 11.21
CA ALA A 407 -27.08 20.48 12.38
C ALA A 407 -28.55 20.95 12.43
N ASP A 408 -29.48 20.01 12.23
CA ASP A 408 -30.97 20.23 12.21
C ASP A 408 -31.48 21.06 11.01
N ASN A 409 -30.61 21.47 10.09
CA ASN A 409 -31.04 22.10 8.85
C ASN A 409 -31.30 21.05 7.77
N VAL A 410 -32.52 20.95 7.29
CA VAL A 410 -32.92 20.03 6.23
C VAL A 410 -32.92 20.75 4.88
N ASN A 411 -32.16 20.23 3.94
CA ASN A 411 -32.03 20.75 2.59
C ASN A 411 -32.34 19.64 1.58
N SER A 412 -33.08 19.96 0.53
CA SER A 412 -33.22 19.09 -0.62
C SER A 412 -32.00 19.27 -1.52
N VAL A 413 -31.33 18.18 -1.87
CA VAL A 413 -30.13 18.17 -2.72
C VAL A 413 -30.38 17.37 -3.99
N ALA A 414 -29.69 17.74 -5.06
CA ALA A 414 -29.84 17.10 -6.38
C ALA A 414 -29.32 15.66 -6.36
N ALA A 415 -30.13 14.74 -6.85
CA ALA A 415 -29.78 13.36 -7.10
C ALA A 415 -29.93 13.06 -8.60
N THR A 416 -28.98 12.35 -9.17
CA THR A 416 -28.99 11.93 -10.58
C THR A 416 -28.75 10.44 -10.66
N PHE A 417 -29.66 9.72 -11.29
CA PHE A 417 -29.52 8.29 -11.52
C PHE A 417 -29.06 8.02 -12.95
N ASP A 418 -27.97 7.25 -13.07
CA ASP A 418 -27.49 6.74 -14.35
C ASP A 418 -27.98 5.30 -14.53
N SER A 419 -28.94 5.11 -15.40
CA SER A 419 -29.52 3.79 -15.69
C SER A 419 -28.56 2.83 -16.38
N SER A 420 -27.49 3.33 -17.01
CA SER A 420 -26.49 2.50 -17.70
C SER A 420 -25.53 1.86 -16.76
N SER A 421 -25.10 2.56 -15.71
CA SER A 421 -24.20 2.06 -14.66
C SER A 421 -24.92 1.61 -13.39
N GLY A 422 -26.21 1.95 -13.24
CA GLY A 422 -27.00 1.69 -12.01
C GLY A 422 -26.53 2.53 -10.81
N LYS A 423 -25.82 3.63 -11.04
CA LYS A 423 -25.30 4.52 -10.00
C LYS A 423 -26.24 5.70 -9.74
N LEU A 424 -26.43 6.01 -8.46
CA LEU A 424 -27.09 7.23 -8.04
C LEU A 424 -26.03 8.18 -7.49
N THR A 425 -25.92 9.38 -8.05
CA THR A 425 -25.01 10.43 -7.58
C THR A 425 -25.80 11.55 -6.93
N VAL A 426 -25.48 11.85 -5.68
CA VAL A 426 -25.99 13.01 -4.96
C VAL A 426 -24.91 14.09 -4.93
N VAL A 427 -25.19 15.22 -5.57
CA VAL A 427 -24.27 16.37 -5.62
C VAL A 427 -24.62 17.32 -4.48
N LEU A 428 -23.68 17.46 -3.54
CA LEU A 428 -23.86 18.32 -2.35
C LEU A 428 -23.50 19.78 -2.64
N GLY A 429 -22.68 20.03 -3.67
CA GLY A 429 -22.22 21.37 -4.04
C GLY A 429 -21.12 21.91 -3.14
N LYS A 430 -20.64 23.10 -3.49
CA LYS A 430 -19.58 23.77 -2.73
C LYS A 430 -20.15 24.37 -1.45
N ASP A 431 -19.45 24.18 -0.35
CA ASP A 431 -19.70 24.79 0.98
C ASP A 431 -20.94 24.29 1.73
N PHE A 432 -21.61 23.22 1.31
CA PHE A 432 -22.74 22.65 2.02
C PHE A 432 -22.34 21.71 3.16
N VAL A 433 -21.38 20.83 2.92
CA VAL A 433 -20.95 19.80 3.88
C VAL A 433 -19.45 19.67 3.88
N LYS A 434 -18.87 19.78 5.04
CA LYS A 434 -17.43 19.50 5.27
C LYS A 434 -17.23 18.03 5.63
N ILE A 435 -16.05 17.52 5.33
CA ILE A 435 -15.70 16.13 5.68
C ILE A 435 -15.73 15.88 7.20
N SER A 436 -15.63 16.92 8.01
CA SER A 436 -15.72 16.85 9.48
C SER A 436 -17.14 16.92 10.04
N ASP A 437 -18.14 17.17 9.21
CA ASP A 437 -19.49 17.41 9.70
C ASP A 437 -20.20 16.10 10.03
N ASP A 438 -20.94 16.10 11.12
CA ASP A 438 -21.96 15.10 11.38
C ASP A 438 -23.19 15.43 10.55
N PHE A 439 -23.63 14.50 9.70
CA PHE A 439 -24.80 14.71 8.87
C PHE A 439 -25.53 13.41 8.53
N LYS A 440 -26.76 13.57 8.07
CA LYS A 440 -27.60 12.49 7.59
C LYS A 440 -28.13 12.83 6.19
N LEU A 441 -28.02 11.89 5.26
CA LEU A 441 -28.59 11.97 3.93
C LEU A 441 -29.58 10.84 3.72
N THR A 442 -30.85 11.17 3.43
CA THR A 442 -31.91 10.18 3.21
C THR A 442 -32.36 10.21 1.76
N LEU A 443 -32.39 9.05 1.11
CA LEU A 443 -32.88 8.87 -0.26
C LEU A 443 -34.38 8.54 -0.25
N SER A 444 -35.17 9.35 -0.93
CA SER A 444 -36.59 9.13 -1.11
C SER A 444 -36.88 8.92 -2.60
N CYS A 445 -37.32 7.72 -2.96
CA CYS A 445 -37.58 7.32 -4.34
C CYS A 445 -39.05 6.90 -4.47
N ALA A 446 -39.74 7.45 -5.48
CA ALA A 446 -41.12 7.13 -5.76
C ALA A 446 -41.27 5.82 -6.57
#